data_6b0b99c2af4a7d74df45badfde467402
#
_entry.id   6b0b99c2af4a7d74df45badfde467402
#
_cell.length_a   1.000
_cell.length_b   1.000
_cell.length_c   1.000
_cell.angle_alpha   90.00
_cell.angle_beta   90.00
_cell.angle_gamma   90.00
#
_symmetry.space_group_name_H-M   'P 1'
#
loop_
_entity.id
_entity.type
_entity.pdbx_description
1 polymer ?
#
loop_
_entity_poly.entity_id
_entity_poly.type
_entity_poly.pdbx_seq_one_letter_code
_entity_poly.pdbx_strand_id
1 'polypeptide(L)' 'MALMIAKLQAKSFSSRVASYSAKHIAEAIGCSLPTAYDWRSGRRTPPKWLHDRYVEDIRSHPQIKP' A
#
# COMPACT_ATOMS: atom_id res chain seq x y z
N MET A 1 6.57 1.77 27.77
CA MET A 1 7.33 2.56 26.85
C MET A 1 7.71 1.75 25.65
N ALA A 2 8.45 0.72 25.83
CA ALA A 2 8.85 -0.10 24.72
C ALA A 2 7.65 -0.65 23.95
N LEU A 3 6.60 -0.88 24.64
CA LEU A 3 5.41 -1.41 24.00
C LEU A 3 4.86 -0.49 22.96
N MET A 4 4.89 0.78 23.25
CA MET A 4 4.35 1.73 22.32
C MET A 4 5.16 1.82 21.08
N ILE A 5 6.44 1.70 21.22
CA ILE A 5 7.32 1.75 20.08
C ILE A 5 7.04 0.58 19.15
N ALA A 6 6.81 -0.58 19.72
CA ALA A 6 6.53 -1.75 18.90
C ALA A 6 5.27 -1.55 18.11
N LYS A 7 4.27 -0.95 18.70
CA LYS A 7 3.05 -0.71 17.97
C LYS A 7 3.22 0.26 16.84
N LEU A 8 4.02 1.28 17.05
CA LEU A 8 4.23 2.27 16.04
C LEU A 8 4.91 1.71 14.82
N GLN A 9 5.66 0.64 15.00
CA GLN A 9 6.37 0.07 13.89
C GLN A 9 5.52 -0.85 13.05
N ALA A 10 4.37 -1.24 13.56
CA ALA A 10 3.52 -2.15 12.83
C ALA A 10 2.57 -1.37 11.93
N LYS A 11 3.11 -0.76 10.91
CA LYS A 11 2.30 0.00 10.00
C LYS A 11 1.50 -0.92 9.11
N SER A 12 0.24 -0.56 8.90
CA SER A 12 -0.61 -1.33 8.04
C SER A 12 -0.22 -1.08 6.58
N PHE A 13 -0.63 -1.99 5.71
CA PHE A 13 -0.37 -1.82 4.30
C PHE A 13 -0.99 -0.52 3.79
N SER A 14 -2.21 -0.23 4.20
CA SER A 14 -2.89 0.98 3.75
C SER A 14 -2.10 2.23 4.14
N SER A 15 -1.52 2.22 5.33
CA SER A 15 -0.72 3.33 5.78
C SER A 15 0.53 3.52 4.91
N ARG A 16 1.12 2.42 4.49
CA ARG A 16 2.34 2.48 3.71
C ARG A 16 2.11 2.96 2.27
N VAL A 17 0.91 2.78 1.75
CA VAL A 17 0.61 3.18 0.37
C VAL A 17 -0.30 4.39 0.29
N ALA A 18 -0.60 5.01 1.41
CA ALA A 18 -1.56 6.10 1.43
C ALA A 18 -1.11 7.32 0.64
N SER A 19 0.19 7.49 0.46
CA SER A 19 0.70 8.63 -0.29
C SER A 19 0.61 8.47 -1.79
N TYR A 20 0.22 7.29 -2.25
CA TYR A 20 0.09 7.03 -3.69
C TYR A 20 -1.38 7.02 -4.06
N SER A 21 -1.67 7.40 -5.31
CA SER A 21 -3.07 7.39 -5.78
C SER A 21 -3.49 5.95 -6.03
N ALA A 22 -4.80 5.72 -6.02
CA ALA A 22 -5.31 4.39 -6.31
C ALA A 22 -4.94 3.97 -7.72
N LYS A 23 -4.94 4.92 -8.66
CA LYS A 23 -4.57 4.61 -10.02
C LYS A 23 -3.13 4.15 -10.11
N HIS A 24 -2.24 4.82 -9.38
CA HIS A 24 -0.84 4.43 -9.35
C HIS A 24 -0.68 3.01 -8.81
N ILE A 25 -1.39 2.72 -7.72
CA ILE A 25 -1.32 1.41 -7.12
C ILE A 25 -1.85 0.34 -8.07
N ALA A 26 -2.98 0.63 -8.69
CA ALA A 26 -3.59 -0.34 -9.61
C ALA A 26 -2.66 -0.67 -10.76
N GLU A 27 -1.98 0.32 -11.30
CA GLU A 27 -1.08 0.10 -12.41
C GLU A 27 0.20 -0.59 -11.99
N ALA A 28 0.71 -0.24 -10.84
CA ALA A 28 1.95 -0.85 -10.37
C ALA A 28 1.78 -2.32 -10.05
N ILE A 29 0.65 -2.67 -9.48
CA ILE A 29 0.39 -4.04 -9.04
C ILE A 29 -0.32 -4.84 -10.12
N GLY A 30 -1.09 -4.18 -10.96
CA GLY A 30 -1.90 -4.88 -11.96
C GLY A 30 -3.24 -5.30 -11.42
N CYS A 31 -3.75 -4.59 -10.43
CA CYS A 31 -5.06 -4.90 -9.87
C CYS A 31 -6.08 -3.90 -10.37
N SER A 32 -7.36 -4.16 -10.08
CA SER A 32 -8.42 -3.26 -10.49
C SER A 32 -8.41 -2.01 -9.61
N LEU A 33 -9.00 -0.95 -10.13
CA LEU A 33 -9.07 0.30 -9.40
C LEU A 33 -9.83 0.16 -8.08
N PRO A 34 -10.99 -0.51 -8.05
CA PRO A 34 -11.68 -0.72 -6.78
C PRO A 34 -10.83 -1.44 -5.75
N THR A 35 -10.04 -2.41 -6.19
CA THR A 35 -9.15 -3.11 -5.26
C THR A 35 -8.11 -2.17 -4.70
N ALA A 36 -7.56 -1.30 -5.54
CA ALA A 36 -6.56 -0.34 -5.10
C ALA A 36 -7.17 0.63 -4.08
N TYR A 37 -8.39 1.06 -4.29
CA TYR A 37 -9.07 1.91 -3.33
C TYR A 37 -9.26 1.20 -2.00
N ASP A 38 -9.64 -0.07 -2.04
CA ASP A 38 -9.81 -0.84 -0.81
C ASP A 38 -8.52 -0.96 -0.04
N TRP A 39 -7.42 -1.17 -0.75
CA TRP A 39 -6.12 -1.28 -0.11
C TRP A 39 -5.70 0.05 0.52
N ARG A 40 -5.98 1.16 -0.15
CA ARG A 40 -5.64 2.46 0.38
C ARG A 40 -6.44 2.80 1.63
N SER A 41 -7.71 2.40 1.63
CA SER A 41 -8.59 2.73 2.75
C SER A 41 -8.44 1.76 3.91
N GLY A 42 -7.80 0.64 3.70
CA GLY A 42 -7.68 -0.37 4.73
C GLY A 42 -8.86 -1.32 4.80
N ARG A 43 -9.81 -1.17 3.88
CA ARG A 43 -10.96 -2.05 3.85
C ARG A 43 -10.55 -3.47 3.53
N ARG A 44 -9.56 -3.62 2.65
CA ARG A 44 -8.98 -4.89 2.32
C ARG A 44 -7.48 -4.75 2.32
N THR A 45 -6.81 -5.88 2.41
CA THR A 45 -5.36 -5.84 2.41
C THR A 45 -4.87 -7.10 1.71
N PRO A 46 -3.78 -7.02 0.96
CA PRO A 46 -3.24 -8.22 0.33
C PRO A 46 -2.63 -9.12 1.39
N PRO A 47 -2.32 -10.37 1.02
CA PRO A 47 -1.67 -11.27 1.97
C PRO A 47 -0.42 -10.64 2.53
N LYS A 48 -0.19 -10.87 3.80
CA LYS A 48 0.90 -10.21 4.50
C LYS A 48 2.26 -10.44 3.84
N TRP A 49 2.48 -11.63 3.32
CA TRP A 49 3.77 -11.95 2.72
C TRP A 49 4.02 -11.21 1.42
N LEU A 50 2.99 -10.56 0.88
CA LEU A 50 3.15 -9.75 -0.33
C LEU A 50 3.31 -8.26 -0.04
N HIS A 51 3.15 -7.87 1.21
CA HIS A 51 3.16 -6.44 1.54
C HIS A 51 4.43 -5.75 1.09
N ASP A 52 5.56 -6.28 1.47
CA ASP A 52 6.82 -5.64 1.15
C ASP A 52 7.05 -5.59 -0.35
N ARG A 53 6.70 -6.66 -1.03
CA ARG A 53 6.88 -6.70 -2.47
C ARG A 53 5.99 -5.68 -3.16
N TYR A 54 4.73 -5.61 -2.76
CA TYR A 54 3.81 -4.67 -3.38
C TYR A 54 4.22 -3.23 -3.09
N VAL A 55 4.66 -2.95 -1.88
CA VAL A 55 5.10 -1.61 -1.56
C VAL A 55 6.30 -1.23 -2.43
N GLU A 56 7.21 -2.14 -2.63
CA GLU A 56 8.36 -1.88 -3.46
C GLU A 56 7.96 -1.66 -4.92
N ASP A 57 7.03 -2.46 -5.42
CA ASP A 57 6.55 -2.29 -6.78
C ASP A 57 5.88 -0.94 -6.97
N ILE A 58 5.11 -0.51 -5.99
CA ILE A 58 4.43 0.77 -6.04
C ILE A 58 5.45 1.91 -6.03
N ARG A 59 6.44 1.79 -5.18
CA ARG A 59 7.46 2.82 -5.07
C ARG A 59 8.28 2.99 -6.33
N SER A 60 8.62 1.88 -6.97
CA SER A 60 9.44 1.96 -8.16
C SER A 60 8.67 2.22 -9.42
N HIS A 61 7.35 2.14 -9.38
CA HIS A 61 6.55 2.39 -10.56
C HIS A 61 6.57 3.88 -10.91
N PRO A 62 6.87 4.25 -12.16
CA PRO A 62 6.90 5.65 -12.53
C PRO A 62 5.55 6.30 -12.28
N GLN A 63 5.60 7.50 -11.70
CA GLN A 63 4.39 8.20 -11.41
C GLN A 63 3.75 8.71 -12.70
N ILE A 64 2.44 8.57 -12.79
CA ILE A 64 1.72 9.02 -13.97
C ILE A 64 1.52 10.51 -13.86
N LYS A 65 1.87 11.20 -14.91
CA LYS A 65 1.68 12.64 -14.93
C LYS A 65 0.41 12.97 -15.66
N PRO A 66 -0.34 13.91 -15.15
CA PRO A 66 -1.55 14.34 -15.86
C PRO A 66 -1.20 15.04 -17.16
#